data_cb46522476dd073b610a18b92172a9ae
#
_entry.id   cb46522476dd073b610a18b92172a9ae
#
_cell.length_a   1.000
_cell.length_b   1.000
_cell.length_c   1.000
_cell.angle_alpha   90.00
_cell.angle_beta   90.00
_cell.angle_gamma   90.00
#
_symmetry.space_group_name_H-M   'P 1'
#
loop_
_entity.id
_entity.type
_entity.pdbx_description
1 polymer ?
#
loop_
_entity_poly.entity_id
_entity_poly.type
_entity_poly.pdbx_seq_one_letter_code
_entity_poly.pdbx_strand_id
1 'polypeptide(L)'
;FFASLSDMTTNTSVLDVYKKVVKSGDLQKNPYEVVKLILQELSRTMQILSEDIEKKKQLNLKKQTSDLLPLQKSISKNVTRSLTTIYSLQTSLDFDKGGKIATGLFQLYEYCRIQIISGFTKSINDGIIKAKQALDQIISAWNNMQTKNA
;
A
#
# COMPACT_ATOMS: atom_id res chain seq x y z
N PHE A 1 -18.64 3.93 4.59
CA PHE A 1 -17.38 4.32 3.93
C PHE A 1 -16.63 3.12 3.39
N PHE A 2 -16.55 2.04 4.16
CA PHE A 2 -15.99 0.76 3.71
C PHE A 2 -17.09 -0.29 3.68
N ALA A 3 -17.11 -1.12 2.62
CA ALA A 3 -18.17 -2.09 2.42
C ALA A 3 -18.11 -3.23 3.45
N SER A 4 -16.93 -3.80 3.70
CA SER A 4 -16.77 -4.90 4.66
C SER A 4 -15.29 -5.16 4.96
N LEU A 5 -14.97 -5.45 6.22
CA LEU A 5 -13.65 -5.93 6.62
C LEU A 5 -13.40 -7.37 6.14
N SER A 6 -14.45 -8.19 6.00
CA SER A 6 -14.30 -9.57 5.54
C SER A 6 -13.80 -9.66 4.11
N ASP A 7 -14.18 -8.72 3.24
CA ASP A 7 -13.68 -8.68 1.86
C ASP A 7 -12.19 -8.38 1.79
N MET A 8 -11.65 -7.68 2.80
CA MET A 8 -10.24 -7.35 2.91
C MET A 8 -9.39 -8.51 3.42
N THR A 9 -9.99 -9.48 4.13
CA THR A 9 -9.24 -10.60 4.72
C THR A 9 -8.93 -11.72 3.74
N THR A 10 -9.48 -11.69 2.52
CA THR A 10 -9.19 -12.69 1.48
C THR A 10 -7.84 -12.49 0.81
N ASN A 11 -7.18 -11.37 1.08
CA ASN A 11 -5.92 -10.95 0.48
C ASN A 11 -4.76 -11.19 1.44
N THR A 12 -3.65 -11.79 0.98
CA THR A 12 -2.49 -12.15 1.82
C THR A 12 -1.86 -10.97 2.55
N SER A 13 -1.71 -9.79 1.91
CA SER A 13 -1.12 -8.64 2.59
C SER A 13 -2.06 -8.00 3.60
N VAL A 14 -3.35 -7.98 3.32
CA VAL A 14 -4.39 -7.55 4.25
C VAL A 14 -4.49 -8.54 5.41
N LEU A 15 -4.38 -9.84 5.11
CA LEU A 15 -4.38 -10.89 6.11
C LEU A 15 -3.21 -10.75 7.09
N ASP A 16 -2.02 -10.38 6.61
CA ASP A 16 -0.85 -10.12 7.46
C ASP A 16 -1.11 -8.98 8.44
N VAL A 17 -1.71 -7.89 7.98
CA VAL A 17 -2.09 -6.75 8.84
C VAL A 17 -3.13 -7.19 9.86
N TYR A 18 -4.15 -7.93 9.41
CA TYR A 18 -5.18 -8.48 10.29
C TYR A 18 -4.58 -9.36 11.38
N LYS A 19 -3.64 -10.24 11.03
CA LYS A 19 -2.92 -11.09 12.00
C LYS A 19 -2.15 -10.27 13.03
N LYS A 20 -1.52 -9.15 12.62
CA LYS A 20 -0.83 -8.24 13.55
C LYS A 20 -1.81 -7.63 14.54
N VAL A 21 -2.98 -7.19 14.07
CA VAL A 21 -4.05 -6.64 14.91
C VAL A 21 -4.54 -7.70 15.91
N VAL A 22 -4.75 -8.92 15.45
CA VAL A 22 -5.18 -10.05 16.30
C VAL A 22 -4.14 -10.37 17.36
N LYS A 23 -2.84 -10.39 17.02
CA LYS A 23 -1.74 -10.67 17.97
C LYS A 23 -1.62 -9.60 19.06
N SER A 24 -1.96 -8.35 18.75
CA SER A 24 -1.90 -7.27 19.74
C SER A 24 -3.08 -7.30 20.73
N GLY A 25 -4.00 -8.24 20.59
CA GLY A 25 -5.18 -8.36 21.44
C GLY A 25 -6.25 -7.32 21.17
N ASP A 26 -6.08 -6.53 20.11
CA ASP A 26 -6.96 -5.43 19.74
C ASP A 26 -8.02 -5.83 18.71
N LEU A 27 -8.66 -6.99 18.91
CA LEU A 27 -9.78 -7.45 18.09
C LEU A 27 -10.95 -6.44 18.05
N GLN A 28 -10.93 -5.44 18.95
CA GLN A 28 -11.95 -4.41 19.03
C GLN A 28 -11.53 -3.07 18.44
N LYS A 29 -10.39 -3.00 17.75
CA LYS A 29 -10.05 -1.78 17.00
C LYS A 29 -11.15 -1.50 15.98
N ASN A 30 -11.60 -0.23 15.96
CA ASN A 30 -12.63 0.17 15.01
C ASN A 30 -12.08 0.01 13.57
N PRO A 31 -12.96 -0.07 12.56
CA PRO A 31 -12.53 -0.24 11.16
C PRO A 31 -11.53 0.80 10.68
N TYR A 32 -11.56 2.01 11.24
CA TYR A 32 -10.66 3.10 10.87
C TYR A 32 -9.21 2.80 11.26
N GLU A 33 -8.99 2.16 12.42
CA GLU A 33 -7.65 1.74 12.85
C GLU A 33 -7.09 0.64 11.95
N VAL A 34 -7.92 -0.32 11.56
CA VAL A 34 -7.52 -1.39 10.66
C VAL A 34 -7.12 -0.82 9.30
N VAL A 35 -7.92 0.08 8.74
CA VAL A 35 -7.62 0.73 7.46
C VAL A 35 -6.33 1.53 7.55
N LYS A 36 -6.13 2.27 8.63
CA LYS A 36 -4.89 3.01 8.86
C LYS A 36 -3.67 2.09 8.81
N LEU A 37 -3.73 0.93 9.47
CA LEU A 37 -2.64 -0.06 9.45
C LEU A 37 -2.40 -0.60 8.04
N ILE A 38 -3.44 -0.81 7.27
CA ILE A 38 -3.34 -1.26 5.87
C ILE A 38 -2.66 -0.19 5.01
N LEU A 39 -3.04 1.08 5.19
CA LEU A 39 -2.44 2.21 4.48
C LEU A 39 -0.95 2.35 4.83
N GLN A 40 -0.60 2.21 6.11
CA GLN A 40 0.78 2.26 6.57
C GLN A 40 1.60 1.11 5.99
N GLU A 41 1.04 -0.09 5.93
CA GLU A 41 1.71 -1.26 5.34
C GLU A 41 1.90 -1.08 3.84
N LEU A 42 0.91 -0.51 3.13
CA LEU A 42 1.05 -0.17 1.71
C LEU A 42 2.19 0.83 1.50
N SER A 43 2.22 1.89 2.30
CA SER A 43 3.29 2.90 2.22
C SER A 43 4.67 2.27 2.44
N ARG A 44 4.79 1.41 3.45
CA ARG A 44 6.03 0.69 3.76
C ARG A 44 6.46 -0.21 2.60
N THR A 45 5.52 -0.94 2.02
CA THR A 45 5.78 -1.83 0.88
C THR A 45 6.23 -1.04 -0.34
N MET A 46 5.62 0.12 -0.59
CA MET A 46 6.03 1.02 -1.67
C MET A 46 7.44 1.57 -1.45
N GLN A 47 7.81 1.87 -0.21
CA GLN A 47 9.16 2.31 0.14
C GLN A 47 10.18 1.22 -0.20
N ILE A 48 9.96 0.00 0.26
CA ILE A 48 10.85 -1.15 -0.02
C ILE A 48 10.96 -1.37 -1.52
N LEU A 49 9.82 -1.33 -2.24
CA LEU A 49 9.78 -1.52 -3.69
C LEU A 49 10.61 -0.45 -4.41
N SER A 50 10.48 0.82 -4.01
CA SER A 50 11.24 1.92 -4.63
C SER A 50 12.74 1.75 -4.43
N GLU A 51 13.15 1.32 -3.23
CA GLU A 51 14.56 1.06 -2.90
C GLU A 51 15.11 -0.12 -3.68
N ASP A 52 14.33 -1.20 -3.78
CA ASP A 52 14.73 -2.41 -4.52
C ASP A 52 14.87 -2.13 -6.03
N ILE A 53 13.97 -1.33 -6.60
CA ILE A 53 14.05 -0.94 -8.02
C ILE A 53 15.32 -0.13 -8.27
N GLU A 54 15.66 0.82 -7.40
CA GLU A 54 16.89 1.61 -7.53
C GLU A 54 18.12 0.70 -7.38
N LYS A 55 18.11 -0.19 -6.40
CA LYS A 55 19.20 -1.15 -6.18
C LYS A 55 19.40 -2.06 -7.41
N LYS A 56 18.31 -2.55 -8.00
CA LYS A 56 18.38 -3.36 -9.22
C LYS A 56 19.00 -2.56 -10.37
N LYS A 57 18.60 -1.30 -10.53
CA LYS A 57 19.16 -0.41 -11.55
C LYS A 57 20.68 -0.25 -11.36
N GLN A 58 21.14 -0.02 -10.13
CA GLN A 58 22.56 0.13 -9.82
C GLN A 58 23.34 -1.16 -10.08
N LEU A 59 22.80 -2.32 -9.72
CA LEU A 59 23.45 -3.61 -9.98
C LEU A 59 23.56 -3.88 -11.48
N ASN A 60 22.55 -3.56 -12.27
CA ASN A 60 22.59 -3.68 -13.72
C ASN A 60 23.67 -2.79 -14.34
N LEU A 61 23.79 -1.55 -13.86
CA LEU A 61 24.82 -0.60 -14.33
C LEU A 61 26.23 -1.11 -14.02
N LYS A 62 26.43 -1.78 -12.88
CA LYS A 62 27.71 -2.32 -12.44
C LYS A 62 27.98 -3.73 -13.00
N LYS A 63 27.04 -4.31 -13.74
CA LYS A 63 27.09 -5.68 -14.27
C LYS A 63 27.27 -6.75 -13.17
N GLN A 64 26.79 -6.46 -11.95
CA GLN A 64 26.80 -7.40 -10.83
C GLN A 64 25.51 -8.23 -10.86
N THR A 65 25.56 -9.43 -11.44
CA THR A 65 24.38 -10.25 -11.70
C THR A 65 24.07 -11.27 -10.59
N SER A 66 25.03 -11.54 -9.69
CA SER A 66 24.87 -12.56 -8.65
C SER A 66 23.73 -12.30 -7.67
N ASP A 67 23.42 -11.02 -7.40
CA ASP A 67 22.38 -10.61 -6.45
C ASP A 67 21.05 -10.22 -7.10
N LEU A 68 20.94 -10.36 -8.43
CA LEU A 68 19.76 -9.93 -9.16
C LEU A 68 18.54 -10.83 -8.92
N LEU A 69 18.74 -12.16 -8.82
CA LEU A 69 17.62 -13.08 -8.70
C LEU A 69 16.86 -12.92 -7.38
N PRO A 70 17.52 -12.87 -6.20
CA PRO A 70 16.80 -12.61 -4.95
C PRO A 70 16.09 -11.24 -4.95
N LEU A 71 16.74 -10.23 -5.52
CA LEU A 71 16.18 -8.89 -5.62
C LEU A 71 14.97 -8.86 -6.56
N GLN A 72 15.03 -9.55 -7.70
CA GLN A 72 13.91 -9.67 -8.62
C GLN A 72 12.71 -10.36 -7.96
N LYS A 73 12.95 -11.39 -7.15
CA LYS A 73 11.90 -12.07 -6.39
C LYS A 73 11.26 -11.13 -5.36
N SER A 74 12.06 -10.34 -4.65
CA SER A 74 11.58 -9.34 -3.69
C SER A 74 10.70 -8.29 -4.39
N ILE A 75 11.17 -7.77 -5.53
CA ILE A 75 10.42 -6.78 -6.32
C ILE A 75 9.06 -7.36 -6.74
N SER A 76 9.06 -8.55 -7.36
CA SER A 76 7.83 -9.19 -7.83
C SER A 76 6.84 -9.45 -6.69
N LYS A 77 7.32 -9.91 -5.56
CA LYS A 77 6.52 -10.13 -4.35
C LYS A 77 5.87 -8.83 -3.87
N ASN A 78 6.64 -7.77 -3.79
CA ASN A 78 6.15 -6.49 -3.28
C ASN A 78 5.23 -5.76 -4.27
N VAL A 79 5.45 -5.93 -5.58
CA VAL A 79 4.51 -5.45 -6.61
C VAL A 79 3.17 -6.15 -6.43
N THR A 80 3.16 -7.48 -6.39
CA THR A 80 1.92 -8.26 -6.20
C THR A 80 1.21 -7.86 -4.91
N ARG A 81 1.95 -7.75 -3.83
CA ARG A 81 1.44 -7.38 -2.50
C ARG A 81 0.78 -5.99 -2.54
N SER A 82 1.46 -5.01 -3.12
CA SER A 82 0.94 -3.64 -3.24
C SER A 82 -0.32 -3.59 -4.09
N LEU A 83 -0.30 -4.22 -5.26
CA LEU A 83 -1.45 -4.20 -6.18
C LEU A 83 -2.65 -4.90 -5.57
N THR A 84 -2.45 -6.01 -4.88
CA THR A 84 -3.53 -6.74 -4.21
C THR A 84 -4.12 -5.92 -3.07
N THR A 85 -3.28 -5.23 -2.29
CA THR A 85 -3.72 -4.34 -1.21
C THR A 85 -4.53 -3.18 -1.78
N ILE A 86 -4.06 -2.55 -2.86
CA ILE A 86 -4.78 -1.46 -3.53
C ILE A 86 -6.15 -1.93 -4.02
N TYR A 87 -6.21 -3.10 -4.65
CA TYR A 87 -7.48 -3.67 -5.11
C TYR A 87 -8.46 -3.83 -3.94
N SER A 88 -8.01 -4.37 -2.82
CA SER A 88 -8.84 -4.53 -1.62
C SER A 88 -9.33 -3.18 -1.08
N LEU A 89 -8.46 -2.18 -1.05
CA LEU A 89 -8.82 -0.83 -0.61
C LEU A 89 -9.87 -0.22 -1.55
N GLN A 90 -9.68 -0.35 -2.86
CA GLN A 90 -10.61 0.21 -3.84
C GLN A 90 -11.99 -0.46 -3.78
N THR A 91 -12.02 -1.79 -3.67
CA THR A 91 -13.27 -2.54 -3.64
C THR A 91 -14.02 -2.40 -2.32
N SER A 92 -13.36 -1.98 -1.25
CA SER A 92 -14.00 -1.76 0.06
C SER A 92 -14.59 -0.36 0.21
N LEU A 93 -14.39 0.54 -0.74
CA LEU A 93 -14.95 1.89 -0.68
C LEU A 93 -16.47 1.86 -0.88
N ASP A 94 -17.17 2.61 -0.05
CA ASP A 94 -18.61 2.84 -0.16
C ASP A 94 -18.83 4.26 -0.73
N PHE A 95 -19.14 4.34 -2.01
CA PHE A 95 -19.31 5.63 -2.69
C PHE A 95 -20.61 6.33 -2.28
N ASP A 96 -21.63 5.58 -1.88
CA ASP A 96 -22.90 6.17 -1.44
C ASP A 96 -22.73 6.90 -0.11
N LYS A 97 -22.05 6.29 0.87
CA LYS A 97 -21.78 6.88 2.17
C LYS A 97 -20.56 7.79 2.18
N GLY A 98 -19.53 7.47 1.41
CA GLY A 98 -18.26 8.21 1.39
C GLY A 98 -18.22 9.39 0.43
N GLY A 99 -19.09 9.43 -0.57
CA GLY A 99 -19.22 10.54 -1.51
C GLY A 99 -17.88 10.96 -2.14
N LYS A 100 -17.56 12.24 -2.03
CA LYS A 100 -16.32 12.82 -2.59
C LYS A 100 -15.06 12.27 -1.95
N ILE A 101 -15.11 11.92 -0.67
CA ILE A 101 -13.95 11.34 0.05
C ILE A 101 -13.63 9.96 -0.54
N ALA A 102 -14.64 9.12 -0.74
CA ALA A 102 -14.45 7.81 -1.36
C ALA A 102 -13.91 7.91 -2.78
N THR A 103 -14.43 8.85 -3.57
CA THR A 103 -13.94 9.12 -4.92
C THR A 103 -12.48 9.57 -4.90
N GLY A 104 -12.13 10.48 -4.00
CA GLY A 104 -10.76 10.96 -3.84
C GLY A 104 -9.79 9.86 -3.43
N LEU A 105 -10.20 9.00 -2.50
CA LEU A 105 -9.39 7.84 -2.10
C LEU A 105 -9.22 6.84 -3.24
N PHE A 106 -10.28 6.57 -3.98
CA PHE A 106 -10.19 5.69 -5.16
C PHE A 106 -9.16 6.22 -6.15
N GLN A 107 -9.20 7.53 -6.43
CA GLN A 107 -8.25 8.17 -7.35
C GLN A 107 -6.81 8.09 -6.84
N LEU A 108 -6.61 8.28 -5.54
CA LEU A 108 -5.28 8.14 -4.92
C LEU A 108 -4.76 6.72 -5.05
N TYR A 109 -5.58 5.72 -4.75
CA TYR A 109 -5.21 4.31 -4.89
C TYR A 109 -4.91 3.96 -6.35
N GLU A 110 -5.68 4.49 -7.27
CA GLU A 110 -5.46 4.31 -8.71
C GLU A 110 -4.14 4.93 -9.15
N TYR A 111 -3.82 6.12 -8.65
CA TYR A 111 -2.54 6.77 -8.89
C TYR A 111 -1.38 5.90 -8.39
N CYS A 112 -1.48 5.38 -7.17
CA CYS A 112 -0.48 4.45 -6.61
C CYS A 112 -0.32 3.20 -7.51
N ARG A 113 -1.44 2.62 -7.94
CA ARG A 113 -1.43 1.44 -8.80
C ARG A 113 -0.68 1.70 -10.10
N ILE A 114 -1.00 2.80 -10.77
CA ILE A 114 -0.38 3.17 -12.04
C ILE A 114 1.12 3.39 -11.86
N GLN A 115 1.53 4.08 -10.80
CA GLN A 115 2.94 4.36 -10.55
C GLN A 115 3.74 3.11 -10.20
N ILE A 116 3.15 2.17 -9.45
CA ILE A 116 3.78 0.89 -9.14
C ILE A 116 4.01 0.08 -10.42
N ILE A 117 3.00 -0.05 -11.27
CA ILE A 117 3.09 -0.79 -12.53
C ILE A 117 4.12 -0.13 -13.45
N SER A 118 4.06 1.18 -13.62
CA SER A 118 4.98 1.92 -14.48
C SER A 118 6.42 1.82 -13.97
N GLY A 119 6.63 1.99 -12.67
CA GLY A 119 7.95 1.90 -12.06
C GLY A 119 8.54 0.50 -12.18
N PHE A 120 7.74 -0.53 -11.95
CA PHE A 120 8.14 -1.91 -12.13
C PHE A 120 8.52 -2.21 -13.58
N THR A 121 7.69 -1.80 -14.53
CA THR A 121 7.88 -2.06 -15.96
C THR A 121 9.10 -1.34 -16.51
N LYS A 122 9.30 -0.07 -16.12
CA LYS A 122 10.37 0.80 -16.66
C LYS A 122 11.63 0.80 -15.80
N SER A 123 11.64 0.13 -14.65
CA SER A 123 12.73 0.15 -13.66
C SER A 123 13.11 1.56 -13.21
N ILE A 124 12.09 2.37 -12.91
CA ILE A 124 12.23 3.73 -12.37
C ILE A 124 11.36 3.87 -11.12
N ASN A 125 11.86 4.60 -10.11
CA ASN A 125 11.19 4.69 -8.81
C ASN A 125 10.57 6.05 -8.49
N ASP A 126 10.82 7.08 -9.30
CA ASP A 126 10.35 8.45 -9.01
C ASP A 126 8.84 8.54 -8.81
N GLY A 127 8.06 7.90 -9.70
CA GLY A 127 6.61 7.90 -9.60
C GLY A 127 6.09 7.17 -8.37
N ILE A 128 6.74 6.08 -7.98
CA ILE A 128 6.40 5.32 -6.76
C ILE A 128 6.64 6.19 -5.53
N ILE A 129 7.76 6.91 -5.48
CA ILE A 129 8.09 7.81 -4.37
C ILE A 129 7.03 8.92 -4.25
N LYS A 130 6.65 9.55 -5.36
CA LYS A 130 5.63 10.60 -5.39
C LYS A 130 4.27 10.07 -4.94
N ALA A 131 3.88 8.90 -5.42
CA ALA A 131 2.62 8.27 -5.02
C ALA A 131 2.62 7.93 -3.52
N LYS A 132 3.75 7.42 -3.02
CA LYS A 132 3.92 7.16 -1.59
C LYS A 132 3.78 8.43 -0.76
N GLN A 133 4.39 9.53 -1.20
CA GLN A 133 4.28 10.82 -0.51
C GLN A 133 2.83 11.29 -0.42
N ALA A 134 2.06 11.15 -1.49
CA ALA A 134 0.64 11.47 -1.49
C ALA A 134 -0.15 10.57 -0.52
N LEU A 135 0.17 9.27 -0.50
CA LEU A 135 -0.42 8.32 0.44
C LEU A 135 -0.09 8.69 1.89
N ASP A 136 1.15 9.08 2.18
CA ASP A 136 1.61 9.47 3.52
C ASP A 136 0.87 10.71 4.02
N GLN A 137 0.52 11.65 3.13
CA GLN A 137 -0.30 12.81 3.48
C GLN A 137 -1.70 12.38 3.95
N ILE A 138 -2.29 11.39 3.29
CA ILE A 138 -3.60 10.86 3.70
C ILE A 138 -3.49 10.13 5.04
N ILE A 139 -2.43 9.37 5.26
CA ILE A 139 -2.18 8.70 6.54
C ILE A 139 -2.06 9.74 7.68
N SER A 140 -1.33 10.83 7.45
CA SER A 140 -1.20 11.92 8.41
C SER A 140 -2.53 12.59 8.70
N ALA A 141 -3.32 12.89 7.68
CA ALA A 141 -4.66 13.45 7.84
C ALA A 141 -5.59 12.50 8.60
N TRP A 142 -5.48 11.20 8.34
CA TRP A 142 -6.23 10.17 9.04
C TRP A 142 -5.90 10.17 10.54
N ASN A 143 -4.62 10.23 10.89
CA ASN A 143 -4.16 10.33 12.28
C ASN A 143 -4.71 11.58 12.98
N ASN A 144 -4.67 12.72 12.31
CA ASN A 144 -5.14 13.99 12.87
C ASN A 144 -6.64 13.98 13.13
N MET A 145 -7.44 13.33 12.28
CA MET A 145 -8.88 13.19 12.49
C MET A 145 -9.20 12.34 13.72
N GLN A 146 -8.44 11.30 13.98
CA GLN A 146 -8.63 10.42 15.14
C GLN A 146 -8.30 11.12 16.46
N THR A 147 -7.24 11.93 16.49
CA THR A 147 -6.87 12.68 17.71
C THR A 147 -7.87 13.75 18.05
N LYS A 148 -8.60 14.32 17.09
CA LYS A 148 -9.65 15.33 17.34
C LYS A 148 -10.97 14.71 17.85
N ASN A 149 -11.19 13.43 17.58
CA ASN A 149 -12.42 12.72 17.95
C ASN A 149 -12.25 11.84 19.21
N ALA A 150 -11.07 11.88 19.81
CA ALA A 150 -10.79 11.12 21.05
C ALA A 150 -11.18 12.00 22.31
#